data_226b02c7d2b34f473426bd170f4b4c3c
#
_entry.id   226b02c7d2b34f473426bd170f4b4c3c
#
_cell.length_a   1.000
_cell.length_b   1.000
_cell.length_c   1.000
_cell.angle_alpha   90.00
_cell.angle_beta   90.00
_cell.angle_gamma   90.00
#
_symmetry.space_group_name_H-M   'P 1'
#
loop_
_entity.id
_entity.type
_entity.pdbx_description
1 polymer ?
#
loop_
_entity_poly.entity_id
_entity_poly.type
_entity_poly.pdbx_seq_one_letter_code
_entity_poly.pdbx_strand_id
1 'polypeptide(L)'
;MIETLAANARVVAALGRRSVMQTLRRPQLAAPLIIFPTALLAIQTAGAGRAVSLPGFPPVANFLSFMLAGAMVQSLLMTGNSGAIAFAIDMEMGFTDRLYATPISRASVVLGRLAATAMLGAMIAVYFISLGLIFGAKIHEGVPAVLWIIFLTSASALAFGSIVAALALRTNSASVVQGIFPLIFVVLFVSDAFFPANLMLEPASWVAHYNPLSFIVNGIRQPIIDGWSLETQLKALAAILGFGILGFTLCAAAMRGRVRRGL
;
A
#
# COMPACT_ATOMS: atom_id res chain seq x y z
N MET A 1 -33.26 -6.07 -1.71
CA MET A 1 -31.89 -6.12 -2.25
C MET A 1 -31.20 -4.75 -2.21
N ILE A 2 -31.79 -3.66 -2.69
CA ILE A 2 -31.20 -2.30 -2.67
C ILE A 2 -31.00 -1.80 -1.23
N GLU A 3 -31.98 -1.97 -0.34
CA GLU A 3 -31.87 -1.58 1.07
C GLU A 3 -30.76 -2.32 1.83
N THR A 4 -30.59 -3.61 1.53
CA THR A 4 -29.52 -4.43 2.12
C THR A 4 -28.13 -3.98 1.65
N LEU A 5 -28.01 -3.59 0.37
CA LEU A 5 -26.77 -3.03 -0.18
C LEU A 5 -26.44 -1.66 0.43
N ALA A 6 -27.44 -0.78 0.59
CA ALA A 6 -27.26 0.52 1.21
C ALA A 6 -26.91 0.41 2.70
N ALA A 7 -27.48 -0.56 3.42
CA ALA A 7 -27.13 -0.87 4.81
C ALA A 7 -25.68 -1.36 4.92
N ASN A 8 -25.27 -2.31 4.06
CA ASN A 8 -23.89 -2.81 4.04
C ASN A 8 -22.88 -1.70 3.69
N ALA A 9 -23.18 -0.81 2.75
CA ALA A 9 -22.33 0.32 2.41
C ALA A 9 -22.14 1.28 3.61
N ARG A 10 -23.22 1.57 4.35
CA ARG A 10 -23.14 2.39 5.59
C ARG A 10 -22.25 1.74 6.65
N VAL A 11 -22.36 0.42 6.83
CA VAL A 11 -21.50 -0.34 7.75
C VAL A 11 -20.05 -0.28 7.33
N VAL A 12 -19.74 -0.50 6.04
CA VAL A 12 -18.38 -0.39 5.48
C VAL A 12 -17.81 1.01 5.72
N ALA A 13 -18.58 2.06 5.44
CA ALA A 13 -18.17 3.44 5.66
C ALA A 13 -17.90 3.76 7.14
N ALA A 14 -18.79 3.31 8.04
CA ALA A 14 -18.64 3.52 9.48
C ALA A 14 -17.42 2.80 10.06
N LEU A 15 -17.21 1.53 9.68
CA LEU A 15 -16.03 0.75 10.10
C LEU A 15 -14.74 1.28 9.47
N GLY A 16 -14.79 1.71 8.22
CA GLY A 16 -13.68 2.36 7.52
C GLY A 16 -13.26 3.65 8.23
N ARG A 17 -14.22 4.55 8.48
CA ARG A 17 -13.97 5.79 9.23
C ARG A 17 -13.40 5.52 10.63
N ARG A 18 -13.98 4.55 11.36
CA ARG A 18 -13.45 4.15 12.69
C ARG A 18 -12.00 3.73 12.59
N SER A 19 -11.65 2.90 11.61
CA SER A 19 -10.29 2.37 11.44
C SER A 19 -9.29 3.47 11.06
N VAL A 20 -9.66 4.39 10.17
CA VAL A 20 -8.83 5.56 9.84
C VAL A 20 -8.60 6.42 11.09
N MET A 21 -9.67 6.77 11.81
CA MET A 21 -9.56 7.59 13.01
C MET A 21 -8.77 6.89 14.13
N GLN A 22 -8.86 5.56 14.23
CA GLN A 22 -8.06 4.77 15.16
C GLN A 22 -6.57 4.88 14.84
N THR A 23 -6.18 4.79 13.56
CA THR A 23 -4.79 4.97 13.13
C THR A 23 -4.32 6.39 13.37
N LEU A 24 -5.06 7.40 12.93
CA LEU A 24 -4.66 8.82 13.05
C LEU A 24 -4.56 9.32 14.49
N ARG A 25 -5.45 8.82 15.38
CA ARG A 25 -5.46 9.19 16.81
C ARG A 25 -4.41 8.44 17.64
N ARG A 26 -3.74 7.44 17.07
CA ARG A 26 -2.66 6.70 17.72
C ARG A 26 -1.34 7.02 17.03
N PRO A 27 -0.56 8.01 17.51
CA PRO A 27 0.68 8.43 16.86
C PRO A 27 1.67 7.27 16.75
N GLN A 28 1.65 6.31 17.66
CA GLN A 28 2.45 5.10 17.62
C GLN A 28 2.19 4.25 16.36
N LEU A 29 0.98 4.29 15.81
CA LEU A 29 0.61 3.57 14.59
C LEU A 29 0.81 4.44 13.33
N ALA A 30 0.48 5.74 13.43
CA ALA A 30 0.54 6.66 12.29
C ALA A 30 1.97 7.14 11.99
N ALA A 31 2.76 7.45 13.02
CA ALA A 31 4.09 8.02 12.86
C ALA A 31 5.04 7.15 12.03
N PRO A 32 5.16 5.82 12.25
CA PRO A 32 6.03 4.99 11.43
C PRO A 32 5.67 4.97 9.96
N LEU A 33 4.38 5.12 9.61
CA LEU A 33 3.90 5.09 8.22
C LEU A 33 4.42 6.27 7.39
N ILE A 34 4.75 7.37 8.04
CA ILE A 34 5.17 8.63 7.41
C ILE A 34 6.63 8.93 7.75
N ILE A 35 7.00 8.89 9.03
CA ILE A 35 8.34 9.32 9.47
C ILE A 35 9.43 8.43 8.88
N PHE A 36 9.26 7.10 8.92
CA PHE A 36 10.31 6.20 8.46
C PHE A 36 10.56 6.32 6.94
N PRO A 37 9.53 6.25 6.05
CA PRO A 37 9.74 6.46 4.62
C PRO A 37 10.26 7.86 4.28
N THR A 38 9.83 8.89 5.00
CA THR A 38 10.31 10.26 4.81
C THR A 38 11.77 10.42 5.23
N ALA A 39 12.16 9.85 6.35
CA ALA A 39 13.55 9.86 6.80
C ALA A 39 14.45 9.11 5.81
N LEU A 40 14.02 7.93 5.34
CA LEU A 40 14.76 7.17 4.35
C LEU A 40 14.87 7.92 3.02
N LEU A 41 13.80 8.56 2.56
CA LEU A 41 13.79 9.44 1.39
C LEU A 41 14.81 10.57 1.53
N ALA A 42 14.82 11.25 2.68
CA ALA A 42 15.76 12.34 2.96
C ALA A 42 17.21 11.85 3.00
N ILE A 43 17.49 10.76 3.71
CA ILE A 43 18.83 10.18 3.82
C ILE A 43 19.34 9.73 2.46
N GLN A 44 18.53 9.03 1.68
CA GLN A 44 18.92 8.57 0.34
C GLN A 44 19.10 9.73 -0.63
N THR A 45 18.25 10.76 -0.58
CA THR A 45 18.40 11.96 -1.41
C THR A 45 19.68 12.72 -1.07
N ALA A 46 20.02 12.82 0.21
CA ALA A 46 21.27 13.45 0.65
C ALA A 46 22.51 12.61 0.31
N GLY A 47 22.43 11.28 0.52
CA GLY A 47 23.57 10.38 0.32
C GLY A 47 23.82 9.99 -1.13
N ALA A 48 22.76 9.76 -1.91
CA ALA A 48 22.83 9.27 -3.28
C ALA A 48 22.37 10.29 -4.32
N GLY A 49 22.18 11.55 -3.96
CA GLY A 49 21.68 12.60 -4.86
C GLY A 49 22.51 12.78 -6.14
N ARG A 50 23.81 12.47 -6.08
CA ARG A 50 24.72 12.52 -7.25
C ARG A 50 24.56 11.31 -8.20
N ALA A 51 23.80 10.28 -7.80
CA ALA A 51 23.58 9.11 -8.65
C ALA A 51 22.84 9.45 -9.97
N VAL A 52 22.12 10.56 -10.01
CA VAL A 52 21.46 11.05 -11.25
C VAL A 52 22.45 11.35 -12.39
N SER A 53 23.72 11.55 -12.09
CA SER A 53 24.76 11.79 -13.10
C SER A 53 25.42 10.49 -13.61
N LEU A 54 25.04 9.32 -13.09
CA LEU A 54 25.59 8.05 -13.54
C LEU A 54 25.05 7.68 -14.92
N PRO A 55 25.91 7.11 -15.81
CA PRO A 55 25.45 6.57 -17.08
C PRO A 55 24.39 5.48 -16.84
N GLY A 56 23.26 5.57 -17.55
CA GLY A 56 22.16 4.62 -17.42
C GLY A 56 21.14 4.96 -16.32
N PHE A 57 21.35 6.02 -15.54
CA PHE A 57 20.30 6.52 -14.64
C PHE A 57 19.16 7.15 -15.45
N PRO A 58 17.86 6.93 -15.07
CA PRO A 58 16.74 7.58 -15.74
C PRO A 58 16.89 9.11 -15.76
N PRO A 59 16.44 9.79 -16.84
CA PRO A 59 16.51 11.26 -16.93
C PRO A 59 15.52 11.90 -15.96
N VAL A 60 16.01 12.37 -14.83
CA VAL A 60 15.20 12.98 -13.77
C VAL A 60 15.71 14.37 -13.39
N ALA A 61 14.83 15.26 -13.01
CA ALA A 61 15.20 16.61 -12.56
C ALA A 61 16.09 16.57 -11.31
N ASN A 62 15.79 15.65 -10.37
CA ASN A 62 16.55 15.41 -9.15
C ASN A 62 16.28 14.00 -8.61
N PHE A 63 17.16 13.52 -7.75
CA PHE A 63 17.04 12.20 -7.13
C PHE A 63 15.79 12.05 -6.27
N LEU A 64 15.30 13.14 -5.66
CA LEU A 64 14.06 13.16 -4.92
C LEU A 64 12.87 12.72 -5.77
N SER A 65 12.75 13.24 -7.01
CA SER A 65 11.66 12.88 -7.92
C SER A 65 11.66 11.39 -8.25
N PHE A 66 12.85 10.79 -8.42
CA PHE A 66 12.98 9.33 -8.61
C PHE A 66 12.51 8.54 -7.38
N MET A 67 12.92 8.99 -6.19
CA MET A 67 12.70 8.28 -4.93
C MET A 67 11.28 8.40 -4.37
N LEU A 68 10.51 9.45 -4.76
CA LEU A 68 9.16 9.67 -4.25
C LEU A 68 8.25 8.47 -4.42
N ALA A 69 8.26 7.84 -5.60
CA ALA A 69 7.45 6.66 -5.85
C ALA A 69 7.83 5.48 -4.94
N GLY A 70 9.12 5.25 -4.73
CA GLY A 70 9.61 4.24 -3.80
C GLY A 70 9.16 4.49 -2.37
N ALA A 71 9.25 5.75 -1.90
CA ALA A 71 8.78 6.13 -0.57
C ALA A 71 7.27 5.96 -0.40
N MET A 72 6.47 6.27 -1.44
CA MET A 72 5.02 6.02 -1.44
C MET A 72 4.72 4.53 -1.33
N VAL A 73 5.37 3.68 -2.14
CA VAL A 73 5.17 2.23 -2.11
C VAL A 73 5.60 1.65 -0.77
N GLN A 74 6.72 2.09 -0.21
CA GLN A 74 7.14 1.71 1.13
C GLN A 74 6.08 2.04 2.19
N SER A 75 5.57 3.26 2.17
CA SER A 75 4.57 3.73 3.13
C SER A 75 3.24 2.98 3.00
N LEU A 76 2.78 2.70 1.77
CA LEU A 76 1.55 1.93 1.56
C LEU A 76 1.66 0.47 2.03
N LEU A 77 2.84 -0.16 1.87
CA LEU A 77 3.10 -1.52 2.38
C LEU A 77 3.05 -1.54 3.92
N MET A 78 3.65 -0.54 4.57
CA MET A 78 3.57 -0.35 6.02
C MET A 78 2.12 -0.13 6.47
N THR A 79 1.34 0.64 5.71
CA THR A 79 -0.08 0.90 5.99
C THR A 79 -0.92 -0.37 5.93
N GLY A 80 -0.74 -1.19 4.88
CA GLY A 80 -1.39 -2.48 4.74
C GLY A 80 -1.09 -3.42 5.92
N ASN A 81 0.18 -3.50 6.30
CA ASN A 81 0.62 -4.31 7.43
C ASN A 81 0.06 -3.79 8.78
N SER A 82 0.16 -2.50 9.05
CA SER A 82 -0.40 -1.86 10.27
C SER A 82 -1.90 -2.07 10.37
N GLY A 83 -2.64 -1.92 9.27
CA GLY A 83 -4.07 -2.17 9.20
C GLY A 83 -4.42 -3.62 9.55
N ALA A 84 -3.64 -4.57 9.05
CA ALA A 84 -3.84 -5.99 9.34
C ALA A 84 -3.47 -6.36 10.79
N ILE A 85 -2.42 -5.77 11.36
CA ILE A 85 -2.08 -5.92 12.79
C ILE A 85 -3.22 -5.40 13.65
N ALA A 86 -3.73 -4.19 13.37
CA ALA A 86 -4.87 -3.62 14.10
C ALA A 86 -6.13 -4.50 13.97
N PHE A 87 -6.32 -5.15 12.82
CA PHE A 87 -7.40 -6.10 12.63
C PHE A 87 -7.22 -7.38 13.47
N ALA A 88 -6.00 -7.92 13.49
CA ALA A 88 -5.68 -9.08 14.32
C ALA A 88 -5.88 -8.77 15.82
N ILE A 89 -5.46 -7.60 16.30
CA ILE A 89 -5.69 -7.15 17.68
C ILE A 89 -7.20 -7.06 17.98
N ASP A 90 -7.99 -6.48 17.08
CA ASP A 90 -9.46 -6.42 17.26
C ASP A 90 -10.08 -7.83 17.34
N MET A 91 -9.50 -8.83 16.67
CA MET A 91 -9.92 -10.23 16.76
C MET A 91 -9.47 -10.88 18.09
N GLU A 92 -8.20 -10.70 18.49
CA GLU A 92 -7.67 -11.19 19.77
C GLU A 92 -8.48 -10.65 20.97
N MET A 93 -8.95 -9.40 20.89
CA MET A 93 -9.78 -8.75 21.92
C MET A 93 -11.28 -9.13 21.85
N GLY A 94 -11.69 -10.02 20.93
CA GLY A 94 -13.07 -10.43 20.76
C GLY A 94 -14.00 -9.34 20.19
N PHE A 95 -13.48 -8.21 19.74
CA PHE A 95 -14.29 -7.14 19.15
C PHE A 95 -14.97 -7.60 17.86
N THR A 96 -14.26 -8.35 17.03
CA THR A 96 -14.78 -8.88 15.76
C THR A 96 -15.90 -9.89 16.01
N ASP A 97 -15.80 -10.71 17.05
CA ASP A 97 -16.83 -11.72 17.39
C ASP A 97 -18.11 -11.05 17.87
N ARG A 98 -18.00 -9.94 18.63
CA ARG A 98 -19.18 -9.11 18.99
C ARG A 98 -19.86 -8.51 17.77
N LEU A 99 -19.09 -8.09 16.76
CA LEU A 99 -19.66 -7.61 15.49
C LEU A 99 -20.38 -8.74 14.72
N TYR A 100 -19.85 -9.95 14.74
CA TYR A 100 -20.47 -11.11 14.09
C TYR A 100 -21.74 -11.59 14.80
N ALA A 101 -21.94 -11.24 16.07
CA ALA A 101 -23.20 -11.46 16.80
C ALA A 101 -24.32 -10.48 16.41
N THR A 102 -24.00 -9.42 15.65
CA THR A 102 -24.99 -8.48 15.12
C THR A 102 -25.41 -8.86 13.69
N PRO A 103 -26.56 -8.38 13.17
CA PRO A 103 -27.02 -8.70 11.81
C PRO A 103 -26.20 -7.96 10.72
N ILE A 104 -24.87 -8.01 10.82
CA ILE A 104 -23.92 -7.38 9.88
C ILE A 104 -23.25 -8.48 9.07
N SER A 105 -23.08 -8.27 7.76
CA SER A 105 -22.35 -9.23 6.95
C SER A 105 -20.87 -9.28 7.32
N ARG A 106 -20.31 -10.49 7.47
CA ARG A 106 -18.89 -10.70 7.75
C ARG A 106 -18.01 -10.03 6.70
N ALA A 107 -18.45 -10.03 5.44
CA ALA A 107 -17.77 -9.34 4.35
C ALA A 107 -17.70 -7.83 4.57
N SER A 108 -18.75 -7.19 5.10
CA SER A 108 -18.74 -5.75 5.38
C SER A 108 -17.71 -5.36 6.42
N VAL A 109 -17.41 -6.24 7.39
CA VAL A 109 -16.37 -6.00 8.39
C VAL A 109 -14.99 -5.95 7.73
N VAL A 110 -14.68 -6.93 6.87
CA VAL A 110 -13.40 -6.98 6.14
C VAL A 110 -13.31 -5.82 5.14
N LEU A 111 -14.37 -5.57 4.37
CA LEU A 111 -14.39 -4.47 3.39
C LEU A 111 -14.24 -3.10 4.06
N GLY A 112 -14.83 -2.89 5.24
CA GLY A 112 -14.65 -1.65 6.01
C GLY A 112 -13.18 -1.43 6.41
N ARG A 113 -12.49 -2.50 6.77
CA ARG A 113 -11.06 -2.43 7.11
C ARG A 113 -10.20 -2.13 5.87
N LEU A 114 -10.50 -2.80 4.75
CA LEU A 114 -9.80 -2.58 3.48
C LEU A 114 -10.06 -1.17 2.91
N ALA A 115 -11.28 -0.66 3.04
CA ALA A 115 -11.61 0.72 2.68
C ALA A 115 -10.79 1.75 3.49
N ALA A 116 -10.56 1.48 4.78
CA ALA A 116 -9.67 2.32 5.59
C ALA A 116 -8.23 2.29 5.08
N THR A 117 -7.72 1.11 4.69
CA THR A 117 -6.37 0.98 4.13
C THR A 117 -6.23 1.75 2.82
N ALA A 118 -7.23 1.67 1.94
CA ALA A 118 -7.27 2.46 0.71
C ALA A 118 -7.27 3.98 0.98
N MET A 119 -8.07 4.43 1.93
CA MET A 119 -8.15 5.84 2.32
C MET A 119 -6.83 6.36 2.92
N LEU A 120 -6.17 5.56 3.76
CA LEU A 120 -4.84 5.89 4.28
C LEU A 120 -3.81 5.92 3.15
N GLY A 121 -3.89 5.02 2.16
CA GLY A 121 -3.06 5.05 0.96
C GLY A 121 -3.23 6.34 0.15
N ALA A 122 -4.46 6.83 -0.01
CA ALA A 122 -4.73 8.12 -0.64
C ALA A 122 -4.11 9.29 0.14
N MET A 123 -4.22 9.27 1.48
CA MET A 123 -3.62 10.31 2.34
C MET A 123 -2.10 10.31 2.25
N ILE A 124 -1.48 9.13 2.17
CA ILE A 124 -0.03 8.97 1.96
C ILE A 124 0.39 9.56 0.62
N ALA A 125 -0.36 9.28 -0.46
CA ALA A 125 -0.07 9.86 -1.76
C ALA A 125 -0.12 11.38 -1.73
N VAL A 126 -1.16 11.97 -1.13
CA VAL A 126 -1.28 13.42 -0.97
C VAL A 126 -0.10 13.98 -0.18
N TYR A 127 0.29 13.33 0.92
CA TYR A 127 1.43 13.76 1.73
C TYR A 127 2.74 13.77 0.93
N PHE A 128 3.09 12.68 0.25
CA PHE A 128 4.36 12.61 -0.49
C PHE A 128 4.35 13.48 -1.75
N ILE A 129 3.22 13.64 -2.42
CA ILE A 129 3.07 14.60 -3.52
C ILE A 129 3.32 16.01 -3.01
N SER A 130 2.69 16.40 -1.91
CA SER A 130 2.88 17.73 -1.31
C SER A 130 4.33 17.96 -0.89
N LEU A 131 4.95 16.96 -0.26
CA LEU A 131 6.36 17.00 0.12
C LEU A 131 7.25 17.12 -1.12
N GLY A 132 7.00 16.33 -2.15
CA GLY A 132 7.76 16.42 -3.41
C GLY A 132 7.69 17.80 -4.04
N LEU A 133 6.50 18.38 -4.14
CA LEU A 133 6.29 19.72 -4.71
C LEU A 133 7.02 20.80 -3.89
N ILE A 134 6.98 20.73 -2.55
CA ILE A 134 7.69 21.67 -1.67
C ILE A 134 9.20 21.62 -1.89
N PHE A 135 9.77 20.43 -2.11
CA PHE A 135 11.19 20.23 -2.32
C PHE A 135 11.63 20.20 -3.81
N GLY A 136 10.77 20.71 -4.71
CA GLY A 136 11.13 20.98 -6.11
C GLY A 136 10.96 19.82 -7.08
N ALA A 137 10.23 18.77 -6.71
CA ALA A 137 9.77 17.79 -7.68
C ALA A 137 8.72 18.43 -8.60
N LYS A 138 8.79 18.11 -9.90
CA LYS A 138 7.82 18.58 -10.89
C LYS A 138 6.97 17.41 -11.35
N ILE A 139 5.65 17.60 -11.39
CA ILE A 139 4.72 16.61 -11.94
C ILE A 139 4.39 17.07 -13.35
N HIS A 140 4.81 16.28 -14.37
CA HIS A 140 4.73 16.69 -15.77
C HIS A 140 3.28 16.88 -16.27
N GLU A 141 2.38 15.97 -15.89
CA GLU A 141 1.00 15.93 -16.39
C GLU A 141 -0.01 16.69 -15.51
N GLY A 142 0.46 17.47 -14.52
CA GLY A 142 -0.39 18.31 -13.67
C GLY A 142 -1.42 17.54 -12.85
N VAL A 143 -2.65 18.11 -12.75
CA VAL A 143 -3.73 17.57 -11.89
C VAL A 143 -4.15 16.13 -12.28
N PRO A 144 -4.30 15.75 -13.56
CA PRO A 144 -4.64 14.38 -13.92
C PRO A 144 -3.63 13.35 -13.39
N ALA A 145 -2.32 13.64 -13.46
CA ALA A 145 -1.29 12.78 -12.91
C ALA A 145 -1.40 12.64 -11.39
N VAL A 146 -1.65 13.74 -10.68
CA VAL A 146 -1.85 13.74 -9.23
C VAL A 146 -3.02 12.80 -8.85
N LEU A 147 -4.16 12.92 -9.50
CA LEU A 147 -5.32 12.07 -9.24
C LEU A 147 -5.02 10.61 -9.55
N TRP A 148 -4.30 10.35 -10.61
CA TRP A 148 -3.87 8.99 -10.99
C TRP A 148 -2.92 8.37 -9.98
N ILE A 149 -1.92 9.10 -9.51
CA ILE A 149 -0.99 8.65 -8.48
C ILE A 149 -1.73 8.34 -7.18
N ILE A 150 -2.69 9.20 -6.78
CA ILE A 150 -3.54 8.96 -5.60
C ILE A 150 -4.34 7.68 -5.79
N PHE A 151 -4.93 7.47 -6.97
CA PHE A 151 -5.68 6.26 -7.29
C PHE A 151 -4.79 5.01 -7.23
N LEU A 152 -3.64 5.00 -7.92
CA LEU A 152 -2.72 3.86 -7.92
C LEU A 152 -2.22 3.52 -6.50
N THR A 153 -1.84 4.52 -5.71
CA THR A 153 -1.36 4.33 -4.34
C THR A 153 -2.46 3.78 -3.45
N SER A 154 -3.68 4.32 -3.57
CA SER A 154 -4.86 3.86 -2.83
C SER A 154 -5.24 2.42 -3.18
N ALA A 155 -5.30 2.11 -4.48
CA ALA A 155 -5.62 0.78 -4.98
C ALA A 155 -4.55 -0.26 -4.59
N SER A 156 -3.27 0.12 -4.64
CA SER A 156 -2.15 -0.73 -4.21
C SER A 156 -2.21 -1.01 -2.70
N ALA A 157 -2.51 0.01 -1.89
CA ALA A 157 -2.67 -0.15 -0.44
C ALA A 157 -3.81 -1.12 -0.10
N LEU A 158 -4.94 -1.01 -0.81
CA LEU A 158 -6.08 -1.94 -0.67
C LEU A 158 -5.69 -3.35 -1.10
N ALA A 159 -5.08 -3.51 -2.27
CA ALA A 159 -4.72 -4.80 -2.83
C ALA A 159 -3.72 -5.55 -1.92
N PHE A 160 -2.64 -4.87 -1.53
CA PHE A 160 -1.64 -5.43 -0.63
C PHE A 160 -2.21 -5.66 0.78
N GLY A 161 -2.95 -4.70 1.31
CA GLY A 161 -3.61 -4.80 2.61
C GLY A 161 -4.58 -5.98 2.68
N SER A 162 -5.22 -6.39 1.57
CA SER A 162 -6.10 -7.56 1.52
C SER A 162 -5.33 -8.88 1.73
N ILE A 163 -4.09 -8.99 1.20
CA ILE A 163 -3.24 -10.18 1.41
C ILE A 163 -2.88 -10.31 2.90
N VAL A 164 -2.42 -9.21 3.51
CA VAL A 164 -2.03 -9.23 4.92
C VAL A 164 -3.24 -9.39 5.85
N ALA A 165 -4.40 -8.82 5.48
CA ALA A 165 -5.66 -9.06 6.20
C ALA A 165 -6.12 -10.52 6.14
N ALA A 166 -5.88 -11.21 5.01
CA ALA A 166 -6.16 -12.64 4.92
C ALA A 166 -5.30 -13.46 5.88
N LEU A 167 -4.02 -13.08 6.06
CA LEU A 167 -3.15 -13.70 7.05
C LEU A 167 -3.69 -13.46 8.47
N ALA A 168 -4.08 -12.22 8.80
CA ALA A 168 -4.70 -11.88 10.08
C ALA A 168 -5.95 -12.73 10.36
N LEU A 169 -6.84 -12.87 9.37
CA LEU A 169 -8.03 -13.71 9.45
C LEU A 169 -7.73 -15.19 9.68
N ARG A 170 -6.64 -15.70 9.09
CA ARG A 170 -6.27 -17.10 9.18
C ARG A 170 -5.59 -17.45 10.49
N THR A 171 -4.71 -16.58 10.98
CA THR A 171 -3.86 -16.82 12.16
C THR A 171 -4.50 -16.31 13.45
N ASN A 172 -5.36 -15.30 13.35
CA ASN A 172 -5.96 -14.61 14.51
C ASN A 172 -4.91 -14.09 15.50
N SER A 173 -3.74 -13.71 14.99
CA SER A 173 -2.58 -13.31 15.79
C SER A 173 -1.86 -12.11 15.19
N ALA A 174 -1.77 -11.03 15.98
CA ALA A 174 -1.07 -9.81 15.62
C ALA A 174 0.44 -10.04 15.52
N SER A 175 1.01 -10.91 16.35
CA SER A 175 2.44 -11.24 16.35
C SER A 175 2.86 -11.93 15.05
N VAL A 176 2.05 -12.84 14.52
CA VAL A 176 2.31 -13.52 13.24
C VAL A 176 2.26 -12.52 12.08
N VAL A 177 1.27 -11.63 12.09
CA VAL A 177 1.15 -10.58 11.07
C VAL A 177 2.34 -9.62 11.12
N GLN A 178 2.81 -9.27 12.31
CA GLN A 178 3.98 -8.43 12.48
C GLN A 178 5.26 -9.12 12.01
N GLY A 179 5.39 -10.43 12.23
CA GLY A 179 6.56 -11.22 11.85
C GLY A 179 6.81 -11.32 10.34
N ILE A 180 5.79 -11.09 9.48
CA ILE A 180 5.97 -11.10 8.01
C ILE A 180 6.56 -9.79 7.47
N PHE A 181 6.57 -8.73 8.27
CA PHE A 181 7.00 -7.40 7.84
C PHE A 181 8.43 -7.35 7.25
N PRO A 182 9.46 -7.99 7.86
CA PRO A 182 10.80 -8.03 7.27
C PRO A 182 10.82 -8.63 5.86
N LEU A 183 10.01 -9.68 5.61
CA LEU A 183 9.94 -10.32 4.29
C LEU A 183 9.35 -9.36 3.24
N ILE A 184 8.33 -8.57 3.61
CA ILE A 184 7.76 -7.55 2.74
C ILE A 184 8.83 -6.54 2.33
N PHE A 185 9.68 -6.14 3.28
CA PHE A 185 10.79 -5.21 3.02
C PHE A 185 11.84 -5.80 2.08
N VAL A 186 12.18 -7.07 2.24
CA VAL A 186 13.12 -7.74 1.30
C VAL A 186 12.58 -7.66 -0.13
N VAL A 187 11.30 -7.98 -0.35
CA VAL A 187 10.68 -7.91 -1.68
C VAL A 187 10.69 -6.47 -2.24
N LEU A 188 10.48 -5.47 -1.37
CA LEU A 188 10.54 -4.06 -1.76
C LEU A 188 11.97 -3.64 -2.12
N PHE A 189 12.97 -4.02 -1.34
CA PHE A 189 14.38 -3.64 -1.59
C PHE A 189 14.95 -4.28 -2.85
N VAL A 190 14.43 -5.45 -3.25
CA VAL A 190 14.80 -6.12 -4.52
C VAL A 190 13.88 -5.65 -5.67
N SER A 191 13.13 -4.57 -5.51
CA SER A 191 12.35 -3.93 -6.58
C SER A 191 13.07 -2.69 -7.10
N ASP A 192 12.52 -2.10 -8.17
CA ASP A 192 12.99 -0.83 -8.76
C ASP A 192 12.60 0.41 -7.90
N ALA A 193 12.28 0.20 -6.61
CA ALA A 193 11.81 1.28 -5.75
C ALA A 193 12.90 2.29 -5.39
N PHE A 194 14.09 1.79 -5.07
CA PHE A 194 15.18 2.59 -4.52
C PHE A 194 16.36 2.77 -5.47
N PHE A 195 16.56 1.82 -6.39
CA PHE A 195 17.60 1.88 -7.42
C PHE A 195 17.02 1.42 -8.76
N PRO A 196 17.42 2.03 -9.88
CA PRO A 196 17.01 1.59 -11.20
C PRO A 196 17.48 0.15 -11.46
N ALA A 197 16.58 -0.72 -11.93
CA ALA A 197 16.86 -2.13 -12.15
C ALA A 197 18.04 -2.37 -13.12
N ASN A 198 18.23 -1.48 -14.10
CA ASN A 198 19.31 -1.53 -15.06
C ASN A 198 20.71 -1.21 -14.48
N LEU A 199 20.76 -0.62 -13.29
CA LEU A 199 22.03 -0.35 -12.57
C LEU A 199 22.31 -1.38 -11.47
N MET A 200 21.41 -2.33 -11.24
CA MET A 200 21.62 -3.42 -10.30
C MET A 200 22.48 -4.53 -10.92
N LEU A 201 23.26 -5.21 -10.08
CA LEU A 201 24.00 -6.41 -10.49
C LEU A 201 23.07 -7.64 -10.54
N GLU A 202 23.40 -8.60 -11.41
CA GLU A 202 22.73 -9.91 -11.42
C GLU A 202 23.01 -10.69 -10.11
N PRO A 203 22.03 -11.40 -9.54
CA PRO A 203 20.68 -11.67 -10.07
C PRO A 203 19.62 -10.62 -9.67
N ALA A 204 19.99 -9.58 -8.91
CA ALA A 204 19.03 -8.58 -8.37
C ALA A 204 18.34 -7.81 -9.51
N SER A 205 19.07 -7.43 -10.55
CA SER A 205 18.53 -6.78 -11.76
C SER A 205 17.39 -7.60 -12.38
N TRP A 206 17.62 -8.89 -12.59
CA TRP A 206 16.61 -9.78 -13.14
C TRP A 206 15.37 -9.88 -12.25
N VAL A 207 15.56 -10.03 -10.93
CA VAL A 207 14.44 -10.09 -9.98
C VAL A 207 13.67 -8.76 -9.96
N ALA A 208 14.38 -7.62 -9.95
CA ALA A 208 13.74 -6.30 -9.97
C ALA A 208 12.89 -6.09 -11.22
N HIS A 209 13.34 -6.59 -12.38
CA HIS A 209 12.63 -6.44 -13.65
C HIS A 209 11.28 -7.17 -13.66
N TYR A 210 11.17 -8.33 -13.01
CA TYR A 210 9.94 -9.12 -12.94
C TYR A 210 9.15 -8.94 -11.64
N ASN A 211 9.64 -8.13 -10.71
CA ASN A 211 8.99 -7.89 -9.43
C ASN A 211 7.68 -7.09 -9.63
N PRO A 212 6.51 -7.59 -9.20
CA PRO A 212 5.25 -6.85 -9.33
C PRO A 212 5.27 -5.47 -8.63
N LEU A 213 6.06 -5.31 -7.56
CA LEU A 213 6.21 -4.00 -6.90
C LEU A 213 6.93 -3.00 -7.81
N SER A 214 7.88 -3.44 -8.65
CA SER A 214 8.54 -2.57 -9.63
C SER A 214 7.53 -2.00 -10.64
N PHE A 215 6.54 -2.77 -11.07
CA PHE A 215 5.50 -2.27 -11.96
C PHE A 215 4.64 -1.19 -11.28
N ILE A 216 4.29 -1.38 -10.00
CA ILE A 216 3.54 -0.39 -9.22
C ILE A 216 4.37 0.88 -9.02
N VAL A 217 5.64 0.74 -8.63
CA VAL A 217 6.57 1.87 -8.46
C VAL A 217 6.70 2.66 -9.76
N ASN A 218 6.91 1.99 -10.89
CA ASN A 218 7.06 2.66 -12.18
C ASN A 218 5.76 3.30 -12.66
N GLY A 219 4.59 2.71 -12.37
CA GLY A 219 3.29 3.34 -12.62
C GLY A 219 3.10 4.66 -11.86
N ILE A 220 3.58 4.73 -10.61
CA ILE A 220 3.55 5.96 -9.79
C ILE A 220 4.65 6.94 -10.23
N ARG A 221 5.85 6.44 -10.56
CA ARG A 221 7.03 7.24 -10.90
C ARG A 221 6.90 7.95 -12.24
N GLN A 222 6.40 7.25 -13.24
CA GLN A 222 6.40 7.74 -14.62
C GLN A 222 5.65 9.07 -14.80
N PRO A 223 4.42 9.27 -14.27
CA PRO A 223 3.74 10.56 -14.35
C PRO A 223 4.48 11.71 -13.65
N ILE A 224 5.41 11.40 -12.73
CA ILE A 224 6.25 12.39 -12.06
C ILE A 224 7.43 12.78 -12.95
N ILE A 225 8.03 11.84 -13.68
CA ILE A 225 9.33 12.02 -14.37
C ILE A 225 9.15 12.26 -15.87
N ASP A 226 8.51 11.31 -16.57
CA ASP A 226 8.58 11.20 -18.04
C ASP A 226 7.22 11.45 -18.72
N GLY A 227 6.16 11.73 -17.97
CA GLY A 227 4.82 11.83 -18.50
C GLY A 227 4.09 10.48 -18.56
N TRP A 228 3.21 10.28 -19.55
CA TRP A 228 2.28 9.16 -19.58
C TRP A 228 2.71 8.08 -20.58
N SER A 229 2.83 6.81 -20.11
CA SER A 229 2.94 5.63 -20.97
C SER A 229 1.86 4.61 -20.62
N LEU A 230 1.02 4.31 -21.58
CA LEU A 230 -0.08 3.35 -21.41
C LEU A 230 0.44 1.96 -20.99
N GLU A 231 1.55 1.51 -21.56
CA GLU A 231 2.14 0.21 -21.25
C GLU A 231 2.53 0.11 -19.78
N THR A 232 3.22 1.12 -19.25
CA THR A 232 3.63 1.17 -17.84
C THR A 232 2.43 1.20 -16.92
N GLN A 233 1.41 1.97 -17.26
CA GLN A 233 0.18 2.05 -16.46
C GLN A 233 -0.61 0.74 -16.47
N LEU A 234 -0.70 0.06 -17.61
CA LEU A 234 -1.33 -1.26 -17.71
C LEU A 234 -0.59 -2.33 -16.90
N LYS A 235 0.74 -2.33 -16.91
CA LYS A 235 1.57 -3.24 -16.07
C LYS A 235 1.33 -2.98 -14.58
N ALA A 236 1.26 -1.71 -14.17
CA ALA A 236 0.96 -1.35 -12.78
C ALA A 236 -0.45 -1.81 -12.38
N LEU A 237 -1.45 -1.55 -13.19
CA LEU A 237 -2.82 -2.02 -12.95
C LEU A 237 -2.91 -3.54 -12.90
N ALA A 238 -2.23 -4.25 -13.80
CA ALA A 238 -2.20 -5.71 -13.80
C ALA A 238 -1.59 -6.26 -12.51
N ALA A 239 -0.49 -5.66 -12.01
CA ALA A 239 0.11 -6.04 -10.74
C ALA A 239 -0.84 -5.77 -9.54
N ILE A 240 -1.51 -4.60 -9.52
CA ILE A 240 -2.49 -4.25 -8.49
C ILE A 240 -3.67 -5.21 -8.51
N LEU A 241 -4.20 -5.52 -9.69
CA LEU A 241 -5.31 -6.48 -9.85
C LEU A 241 -4.87 -7.88 -9.43
N GLY A 242 -3.67 -8.32 -9.78
CA GLY A 242 -3.11 -9.60 -9.36
C GLY A 242 -3.03 -9.73 -7.84
N PHE A 243 -2.46 -8.73 -7.15
CA PHE A 243 -2.44 -8.68 -5.69
C PHE A 243 -3.84 -8.59 -5.09
N GLY A 244 -4.74 -7.80 -5.69
CA GLY A 244 -6.13 -7.68 -5.24
C GLY A 244 -6.89 -9.01 -5.34
N ILE A 245 -6.87 -9.66 -6.50
CA ILE A 245 -7.52 -10.96 -6.72
C ILE A 245 -6.97 -12.00 -5.73
N LEU A 246 -5.64 -12.08 -5.58
CA LEU A 246 -5.00 -12.98 -4.62
C LEU A 246 -5.46 -12.67 -3.19
N GLY A 247 -5.42 -11.42 -2.76
CA GLY A 247 -5.79 -11.03 -1.41
C GLY A 247 -7.27 -11.26 -1.11
N PHE A 248 -8.17 -10.87 -2.01
CA PHE A 248 -9.61 -11.08 -1.82
C PHE A 248 -9.99 -12.57 -1.81
N THR A 249 -9.38 -13.40 -2.67
CA THR A 249 -9.61 -14.84 -2.67
C THR A 249 -9.11 -15.49 -1.40
N LEU A 250 -7.92 -15.09 -0.90
CA LEU A 250 -7.39 -15.56 0.38
C LEU A 250 -8.25 -15.10 1.56
N CYS A 251 -8.75 -13.86 1.58
CA CYS A 251 -9.71 -13.39 2.59
C CYS A 251 -10.99 -14.22 2.58
N ALA A 252 -11.56 -14.46 1.40
CA ALA A 252 -12.78 -15.27 1.26
C ALA A 252 -12.55 -16.72 1.75
N ALA A 253 -11.41 -17.30 1.42
CA ALA A 253 -11.04 -18.64 1.88
C ALA A 253 -10.85 -18.69 3.41
N ALA A 254 -10.18 -17.69 3.99
CA ALA A 254 -9.97 -17.57 5.43
C ALA A 254 -11.31 -17.44 6.19
N MET A 255 -12.23 -16.60 5.68
CA MET A 255 -13.57 -16.44 6.28
C MET A 255 -14.38 -17.74 6.22
N ARG A 256 -14.37 -18.47 5.09
CA ARG A 256 -15.06 -19.77 4.98
C ARG A 256 -14.50 -20.79 5.98
N GLY A 257 -13.18 -20.81 6.15
CA GLY A 257 -12.52 -21.67 7.14
C GLY A 257 -12.94 -21.41 8.58
N ARG A 258 -13.16 -20.13 8.95
CA ARG A 258 -13.66 -19.75 10.30
C ARG A 258 -15.11 -20.22 10.53
N VAL A 259 -15.98 -20.01 9.54
CA VAL A 259 -17.37 -20.48 9.62
C VAL A 259 -17.45 -21.99 9.85
N ARG A 260 -16.61 -22.78 9.17
CA ARG A 260 -16.58 -24.25 9.34
C ARG A 260 -16.07 -24.69 10.72
N ARG A 261 -15.28 -23.86 11.40
CA ARG A 261 -14.76 -24.15 12.76
C ARG A 261 -15.68 -23.66 13.88
N GLY A 262 -16.85 -23.06 13.56
CA GLY A 262 -17.78 -22.50 14.53
C GLY A 262 -17.29 -21.19 15.18
N LEU A 263 -16.33 -20.52 14.56
CA LEU A 263 -15.75 -19.24 15.02
C LEU A 263 -16.32 -18.06 14.25
#